data_99d1ab6bd27d269be1847d906dadb5b3
#
_entry.id   99d1ab6bd27d269be1847d906dadb5b3
#
_cell.length_a   1.000
_cell.length_b   1.000
_cell.length_c   1.000
_cell.angle_alpha   90.00
_cell.angle_beta   90.00
_cell.angle_gamma   90.00
#
_symmetry.space_group_name_H-M   'P 1'
#
loop_
_entity.id
_entity.type
_entity.pdbx_description
1 polymer ?
#
loop_
_entity_poly.entity_id
_entity_poly.type
_entity_poly.pdbx_seq_one_letter_code
_entity_poly.pdbx_strand_id
1 'polypeptide(L)'
;MIKKSILPLVMVSLFIISCSNNNKFKIEKGKVGLVDQTTTVKDLKVIFKNDSIVTNLSEGALGDNYFQDDDEYLIYEKGGKHLLTIIPQEQLDSTSTIKSIEIHDARFKTNEGINLNSNFSEINSTNILRPESTLQSVTLFVDELNVTIAIDKQELGLRDFSTQKVSLEQIPDLAKMKSFVVWFN
;
A
#
# COMPACT_ATOMS: atom_id res chain seq x y z
N MET A 1 22.28 -3.99 -72.33
CA MET A 1 22.61 -3.18 -71.14
C MET A 1 21.43 -3.27 -70.19
N ILE A 2 21.53 -4.07 -69.14
CA ILE A 2 20.44 -4.32 -68.18
C ILE A 2 20.77 -3.49 -66.91
N LYS A 3 19.99 -2.41 -66.64
CA LYS A 3 20.10 -1.63 -65.41
C LYS A 3 19.40 -2.38 -64.30
N LYS A 4 20.21 -2.93 -63.34
CA LYS A 4 19.71 -3.45 -62.07
C LYS A 4 19.33 -2.31 -61.15
N SER A 5 18.04 -2.13 -60.92
CA SER A 5 17.49 -1.23 -59.89
C SER A 5 17.52 -1.94 -58.55
N ILE A 6 18.37 -1.47 -57.65
CA ILE A 6 18.45 -1.99 -56.28
C ILE A 6 17.46 -1.16 -55.46
N LEU A 7 16.36 -1.79 -55.06
CA LEU A 7 15.37 -1.24 -54.15
C LEU A 7 15.88 -1.42 -52.71
N PRO A 8 16.11 -0.35 -51.91
CA PRO A 8 16.49 -0.47 -50.52
C PRO A 8 15.29 -0.91 -49.71
N LEU A 9 15.40 -2.12 -49.14
CA LEU A 9 14.47 -2.67 -48.16
C LEU A 9 14.62 -1.86 -46.84
N VAL A 10 13.78 -0.88 -46.61
CA VAL A 10 13.70 -0.15 -45.33
C VAL A 10 13.05 -1.08 -44.31
N MET A 11 13.86 -1.70 -43.48
CA MET A 11 13.44 -2.49 -42.33
C MET A 11 12.98 -1.54 -41.23
N VAL A 12 11.66 -1.24 -41.21
CA VAL A 12 11.01 -0.51 -40.11
C VAL A 12 10.96 -1.44 -38.91
N SER A 13 11.94 -1.31 -38.01
CA SER A 13 11.91 -1.97 -36.72
C SER A 13 10.85 -1.27 -35.86
N LEU A 14 9.67 -1.91 -35.74
CA LEU A 14 8.66 -1.56 -34.74
C LEU A 14 9.26 -1.83 -33.35
N PHE A 15 9.75 -0.78 -32.70
CA PHE A 15 9.96 -0.78 -31.24
C PHE A 15 8.58 -0.89 -30.60
N ILE A 16 8.16 -2.10 -30.25
CA ILE A 16 7.06 -2.32 -29.34
C ILE A 16 7.55 -1.81 -27.99
N ILE A 17 7.22 -0.54 -27.66
CA ILE A 17 7.34 -0.02 -26.32
C ILE A 17 6.31 -0.79 -25.51
N SER A 18 6.75 -1.91 -24.91
CA SER A 18 6.03 -2.58 -23.84
C SER A 18 5.99 -1.59 -22.68
N CYS A 19 4.95 -0.76 -22.60
CA CYS A 19 4.58 -0.10 -21.36
C CYS A 19 4.26 -1.20 -20.35
N SER A 20 5.29 -1.68 -19.66
CA SER A 20 5.07 -2.50 -18.47
C SER A 20 4.30 -1.62 -17.50
N ASN A 21 3.15 -2.10 -17.03
CA ASN A 21 2.31 -1.44 -16.01
C ASN A 21 3.04 -1.44 -14.65
N ASN A 22 4.21 -0.77 -14.58
CA ASN A 22 4.99 -0.61 -13.35
C ASN A 22 4.23 0.19 -12.27
N ASN A 23 3.13 0.86 -12.65
CA ASN A 23 2.33 1.67 -11.74
C ASN A 23 1.37 0.84 -10.85
N LYS A 24 1.09 -0.43 -11.20
CA LYS A 24 0.13 -1.25 -10.43
C LYS A 24 0.54 -1.45 -8.96
N PHE A 25 1.84 -1.46 -8.68
CA PHE A 25 2.39 -1.73 -7.34
C PHE A 25 3.21 -0.56 -6.78
N LYS A 26 2.95 0.66 -7.26
CA LYS A 26 3.66 1.85 -6.81
C LYS A 26 2.92 2.51 -5.65
N ILE A 27 3.66 2.95 -4.63
CA ILE A 27 3.16 3.76 -3.52
C ILE A 27 3.72 5.18 -3.69
N GLU A 28 2.82 6.16 -3.71
CA GLU A 28 3.12 7.59 -3.74
C GLU A 28 2.20 8.30 -2.74
N LYS A 29 2.49 9.54 -2.42
CA LYS A 29 1.62 10.35 -1.55
C LYS A 29 0.20 10.40 -2.13
N GLY A 30 -0.78 9.90 -1.36
CA GLY A 30 -2.18 9.87 -1.78
C GLY A 30 -2.47 8.96 -2.97
N LYS A 31 -1.60 7.95 -3.23
CA LYS A 31 -1.82 6.99 -4.32
C LYS A 31 -1.18 5.64 -4.02
N VAL A 32 -1.94 4.58 -4.23
CA VAL A 32 -1.49 3.19 -4.15
C VAL A 32 -1.92 2.45 -5.41
N GLY A 33 -0.96 2.14 -6.27
CA GLY A 33 -1.23 1.49 -7.55
C GLY A 33 -2.15 2.32 -8.44
N LEU A 34 -3.38 1.85 -8.63
CA LEU A 34 -4.41 2.51 -9.45
C LEU A 34 -5.42 3.31 -8.62
N VAL A 35 -5.33 3.26 -7.29
CA VAL A 35 -6.20 3.98 -6.35
C VAL A 35 -5.56 5.30 -5.98
N ASP A 36 -6.28 6.41 -6.10
CA ASP A 36 -5.85 7.77 -5.76
C ASP A 36 -6.89 8.50 -4.90
N GLN A 37 -6.61 9.76 -4.55
CA GLN A 37 -7.47 10.59 -3.68
C GLN A 37 -8.88 10.84 -4.25
N THR A 38 -9.09 10.69 -5.54
CA THR A 38 -10.39 10.88 -6.21
C THR A 38 -11.17 9.59 -6.37
N THR A 39 -10.52 8.45 -6.13
CA THR A 39 -11.13 7.13 -6.25
C THR A 39 -12.23 6.95 -5.21
N THR A 40 -13.39 6.50 -5.66
CA THR A 40 -14.54 6.19 -4.79
C THR A 40 -14.73 4.68 -4.63
N VAL A 41 -15.50 4.28 -3.61
CA VAL A 41 -15.82 2.87 -3.36
C VAL A 41 -16.41 2.18 -4.60
N LYS A 42 -17.32 2.84 -5.34
CA LYS A 42 -17.90 2.28 -6.57
C LYS A 42 -16.87 2.01 -7.67
N ASP A 43 -15.76 2.80 -7.70
CA ASP A 43 -14.72 2.68 -8.72
C ASP A 43 -13.84 1.43 -8.47
N LEU A 44 -13.79 0.93 -7.23
CA LEU A 44 -13.00 -0.25 -6.88
C LEU A 44 -13.35 -1.47 -7.74
N LYS A 45 -14.65 -1.66 -8.07
CA LYS A 45 -15.09 -2.77 -8.93
C LYS A 45 -14.55 -2.69 -10.35
N VAL A 46 -14.29 -1.47 -10.85
CA VAL A 46 -13.72 -1.25 -12.18
C VAL A 46 -12.20 -1.39 -12.14
N ILE A 47 -11.57 -0.79 -11.11
CA ILE A 47 -10.11 -0.83 -10.91
C ILE A 47 -9.63 -2.27 -10.73
N PHE A 48 -10.31 -3.03 -9.88
CA PHE A 48 -9.95 -4.41 -9.51
C PHE A 48 -10.80 -5.47 -10.23
N LYS A 49 -11.26 -5.18 -11.46
CA LYS A 49 -12.11 -6.09 -12.26
C LYS A 49 -11.53 -7.50 -12.50
N ASN A 50 -10.21 -7.65 -12.38
CA ASN A 50 -9.50 -8.93 -12.56
C ASN A 50 -9.11 -9.58 -11.22
N ASP A 51 -9.39 -8.91 -10.11
CA ASP A 51 -9.09 -9.32 -8.75
C ASP A 51 -10.43 -9.62 -8.01
N SER A 52 -10.38 -10.23 -6.84
CA SER A 52 -11.55 -10.47 -6.00
C SER A 52 -11.67 -9.39 -4.93
N ILE A 53 -12.88 -8.90 -4.69
CA ILE A 53 -13.18 -7.95 -3.62
C ILE A 53 -14.09 -8.65 -2.61
N VAL A 54 -13.61 -8.78 -1.37
CA VAL A 54 -14.42 -9.22 -0.22
C VAL A 54 -14.76 -7.97 0.58
N THR A 55 -16.03 -7.82 0.95
CA THR A 55 -16.50 -6.66 1.72
C THR A 55 -16.88 -7.09 3.12
N ASN A 56 -16.34 -6.43 4.13
CA ASN A 56 -16.77 -6.49 5.51
C ASN A 56 -17.38 -5.13 5.83
N LEU A 57 -18.71 -5.05 5.84
CA LEU A 57 -19.39 -3.78 6.10
C LEU A 57 -19.70 -3.65 7.58
N SER A 58 -19.60 -2.42 8.09
CA SER A 58 -20.04 -2.08 9.43
C SER A 58 -21.56 -2.11 9.47
N GLU A 59 -22.15 -3.15 10.06
CA GLU A 59 -23.61 -3.31 10.12
C GLU A 59 -24.29 -2.49 11.23
N GLY A 60 -23.51 -1.64 11.91
CA GLY A 60 -24.00 -0.87 13.05
C GLY A 60 -24.42 -1.76 14.22
N ALA A 61 -25.22 -1.22 15.18
CA ALA A 61 -25.59 -1.90 16.42
C ALA A 61 -26.54 -3.09 16.28
N LEU A 62 -26.90 -3.49 15.06
CA LEU A 62 -27.85 -4.57 14.77
C LEU A 62 -27.22 -5.79 14.09
N GLY A 63 -25.92 -5.72 13.72
CA GLY A 63 -25.20 -6.81 13.08
C GLY A 63 -24.41 -7.68 14.05
N ASP A 64 -23.94 -8.84 13.58
CA ASP A 64 -23.11 -9.77 14.35
C ASP A 64 -21.67 -9.24 14.59
N ASN A 65 -21.27 -8.15 13.92
CA ASN A 65 -19.94 -7.54 13.97
C ASN A 65 -19.88 -6.32 14.89
N TYR A 66 -20.23 -6.47 16.16
CA TYR A 66 -20.26 -5.40 17.17
C TYR A 66 -18.92 -4.64 17.38
N PHE A 67 -17.82 -5.14 16.82
CA PHE A 67 -16.47 -4.59 17.01
C PHE A 67 -15.86 -4.02 15.72
N GLN A 68 -16.59 -4.01 14.61
CA GLN A 68 -16.11 -3.46 13.35
C GLN A 68 -16.64 -2.03 13.20
N ASP A 69 -15.74 -1.07 13.39
CA ASP A 69 -16.08 0.36 13.33
C ASP A 69 -16.06 0.94 11.91
N ASP A 70 -15.27 0.36 10.99
CA ASP A 70 -15.10 0.83 9.61
C ASP A 70 -15.55 -0.23 8.59
N ASP A 71 -16.05 0.21 7.43
CA ASP A 71 -16.22 -0.66 6.26
C ASP A 71 -14.83 -1.04 5.73
N GLU A 72 -14.65 -2.32 5.36
CA GLU A 72 -13.41 -2.81 4.78
C GLU A 72 -13.66 -3.45 3.42
N TYR A 73 -12.81 -3.12 2.45
CA TYR A 73 -12.76 -3.73 1.13
C TYR A 73 -11.44 -4.46 0.96
N LEU A 74 -11.45 -5.77 1.09
CA LEU A 74 -10.27 -6.62 1.00
C LEU A 74 -10.06 -7.03 -0.46
N ILE A 75 -8.91 -6.69 -1.01
CA ILE A 75 -8.56 -6.97 -2.41
C ILE A 75 -7.63 -8.18 -2.47
N TYR A 76 -8.06 -9.20 -3.19
CA TYR A 76 -7.30 -10.44 -3.42
C TYR A 76 -6.98 -10.60 -4.89
N GLU A 77 -5.70 -10.84 -5.20
CA GLU A 77 -5.28 -11.20 -6.55
C GLU A 77 -5.92 -12.54 -6.97
N LYS A 78 -6.12 -12.74 -8.27
CA LYS A 78 -6.54 -14.02 -8.81
C LYS A 78 -5.57 -15.12 -8.35
N GLY A 79 -6.08 -16.06 -7.55
CA GLY A 79 -5.26 -17.06 -6.84
C GLY A 79 -5.25 -16.91 -5.33
N GLY A 80 -5.95 -15.89 -4.77
CA GLY A 80 -6.25 -15.75 -3.34
C GLY A 80 -5.22 -15.00 -2.51
N LYS A 81 -4.18 -14.41 -3.14
CA LYS A 81 -3.20 -13.59 -2.40
C LYS A 81 -3.80 -12.26 -2.00
N HIS A 82 -3.81 -11.93 -0.72
CA HIS A 82 -4.25 -10.64 -0.20
C HIS A 82 -3.30 -9.53 -0.66
N LEU A 83 -3.85 -8.49 -1.26
CA LEU A 83 -3.09 -7.35 -1.78
C LEU A 83 -3.23 -6.13 -0.89
N LEU A 84 -4.46 -5.71 -0.63
CA LEU A 84 -4.81 -4.45 0.04
C LEU A 84 -6.04 -4.65 0.92
N THR A 85 -6.10 -3.92 2.04
CA THR A 85 -7.35 -3.60 2.74
C THR A 85 -7.61 -2.11 2.57
N ILE A 86 -8.76 -1.76 2.02
CA ILE A 86 -9.17 -0.38 1.70
C ILE A 86 -10.29 0.04 2.63
N ILE A 87 -10.12 1.17 3.31
CA ILE A 87 -11.09 1.76 4.22
C ILE A 87 -11.61 3.07 3.61
N PRO A 88 -12.93 3.25 3.44
CA PRO A 88 -13.52 4.50 2.95
C PRO A 88 -13.58 5.58 4.03
N GLN A 89 -13.80 6.84 3.62
CA GLN A 89 -14.04 7.96 4.54
C GLN A 89 -15.37 7.83 5.28
N GLU A 90 -16.42 7.47 4.54
CA GLU A 90 -17.78 7.32 5.06
C GLU A 90 -18.24 5.87 4.90
N GLN A 91 -18.86 5.35 5.96
CA GLN A 91 -19.40 4.00 5.98
C GLN A 91 -20.66 3.90 5.13
N LEU A 92 -20.90 2.72 4.55
CA LEU A 92 -22.10 2.38 3.77
C LEU A 92 -22.40 3.33 2.60
N ASP A 93 -21.42 4.15 2.18
CA ASP A 93 -21.55 5.07 1.06
C ASP A 93 -20.63 4.68 -0.11
N SER A 94 -21.23 4.22 -1.20
CA SER A 94 -20.50 3.83 -2.41
C SER A 94 -19.85 5.02 -3.16
N THR A 95 -20.25 6.24 -2.85
CA THR A 95 -19.69 7.48 -3.42
C THR A 95 -18.56 8.06 -2.57
N SER A 96 -18.36 7.51 -1.37
CA SER A 96 -17.27 7.89 -0.48
C SER A 96 -15.90 7.67 -1.12
N THR A 97 -14.98 8.61 -0.91
CA THR A 97 -13.56 8.44 -1.25
C THR A 97 -12.85 7.56 -0.23
N ILE A 98 -11.59 7.25 -0.51
CA ILE A 98 -10.79 6.35 0.34
C ILE A 98 -10.15 7.15 1.49
N LYS A 99 -10.20 6.61 2.70
CA LYS A 99 -9.55 7.11 3.93
C LYS A 99 -8.13 6.60 4.05
N SER A 100 -7.97 5.27 3.92
CA SER A 100 -6.66 4.63 4.05
C SER A 100 -6.60 3.31 3.31
N ILE A 101 -5.37 2.88 3.02
CA ILE A 101 -5.07 1.56 2.42
C ILE A 101 -3.97 0.91 3.22
N GLU A 102 -4.25 -0.27 3.80
CA GLU A 102 -3.23 -1.15 4.35
C GLU A 102 -2.68 -2.08 3.27
N ILE A 103 -1.36 -2.17 3.22
CA ILE A 103 -0.61 -2.96 2.24
C ILE A 103 -0.38 -4.36 2.79
N HIS A 104 -0.68 -5.42 2.00
CA HIS A 104 -0.44 -6.82 2.37
C HIS A 104 0.49 -7.57 1.41
N ASP A 105 0.98 -6.90 0.36
CA ASP A 105 1.88 -7.52 -0.62
C ASP A 105 3.15 -6.69 -0.80
N ALA A 106 4.32 -7.30 -0.60
CA ALA A 106 5.62 -6.65 -0.72
C ALA A 106 5.99 -6.17 -2.15
N ARG A 107 5.19 -6.50 -3.17
CA ARG A 107 5.33 -5.90 -4.51
C ARG A 107 5.00 -4.42 -4.52
N PHE A 108 4.12 -3.96 -3.62
CA PHE A 108 3.87 -2.54 -3.42
C PHE A 108 5.08 -1.88 -2.78
N LYS A 109 5.60 -0.84 -3.41
CA LYS A 109 6.80 -0.13 -2.95
C LYS A 109 6.77 1.35 -3.28
N THR A 110 7.42 2.14 -2.43
CA THR A 110 7.66 3.56 -2.67
C THR A 110 8.69 3.77 -3.78
N ASN A 111 8.93 5.02 -4.15
CA ASN A 111 9.99 5.37 -5.11
C ASN A 111 11.38 4.96 -4.59
N GLU A 112 11.59 5.04 -3.27
CA GLU A 112 12.83 4.68 -2.58
C GLU A 112 12.96 3.15 -2.40
N GLY A 113 11.94 2.38 -2.79
CA GLY A 113 11.92 0.92 -2.72
C GLY A 113 11.38 0.33 -1.42
N ILE A 114 10.93 1.18 -0.46
CA ILE A 114 10.36 0.71 0.81
C ILE A 114 9.08 -0.11 0.55
N ASN A 115 9.02 -1.28 1.15
CA ASN A 115 7.92 -2.25 1.03
C ASN A 115 7.82 -3.09 2.32
N LEU A 116 6.85 -4.00 2.41
CA LEU A 116 6.61 -4.83 3.61
C LEU A 116 7.81 -5.68 4.07
N ASN A 117 8.79 -5.94 3.22
CA ASN A 117 9.99 -6.69 3.59
C ASN A 117 11.12 -5.79 4.09
N SER A 118 10.98 -4.47 4.00
CA SER A 118 12.00 -3.52 4.46
C SER A 118 12.14 -3.55 5.97
N ASN A 119 13.37 -3.39 6.45
CA ASN A 119 13.71 -3.25 7.86
C ASN A 119 13.78 -1.77 8.28
N PHE A 120 13.92 -1.53 9.58
CA PHE A 120 13.98 -0.17 10.13
C PHE A 120 15.11 0.67 9.54
N SER A 121 16.30 0.09 9.37
CA SER A 121 17.47 0.81 8.80
C SER A 121 17.19 1.33 7.38
N GLU A 122 16.54 0.51 6.53
CA GLU A 122 16.15 0.92 5.17
C GLU A 122 15.13 2.05 5.20
N ILE A 123 14.14 1.98 6.08
CA ILE A 123 13.10 3.01 6.23
C ILE A 123 13.72 4.32 6.73
N ASN A 124 14.56 4.24 7.77
CA ASN A 124 15.17 5.40 8.43
C ASN A 124 16.23 6.11 7.55
N SER A 125 16.88 5.36 6.65
CA SER A 125 17.91 5.94 5.76
C SER A 125 17.35 6.85 4.66
N THR A 126 16.08 6.70 4.32
CA THR A 126 15.45 7.36 3.17
C THR A 126 14.28 8.30 3.54
N ASN A 127 13.87 8.31 4.83
CA ASN A 127 12.71 9.10 5.26
C ASN A 127 12.99 9.84 6.57
N ILE A 128 12.28 10.94 6.76
CA ILE A 128 12.21 11.62 8.06
C ILE A 128 11.09 10.97 8.86
N LEU A 129 11.44 10.38 10.01
CA LEU A 129 10.52 9.60 10.82
C LEU A 129 10.15 10.31 12.12
N ARG A 130 8.88 10.23 12.48
CA ARG A 130 8.36 10.67 13.78
C ARG A 130 7.77 9.46 14.52
N PRO A 131 8.43 8.98 15.60
CA PRO A 131 7.95 7.81 16.34
C PRO A 131 6.85 8.17 17.33
N GLU A 132 5.84 7.32 17.42
CA GLU A 132 4.82 7.36 18.46
C GLU A 132 4.62 5.96 19.06
N SER A 133 4.75 5.85 20.39
CA SER A 133 4.62 4.56 21.07
C SER A 133 3.17 4.30 21.47
N THR A 134 2.62 3.17 21.06
CA THR A 134 1.37 2.58 21.54
C THR A 134 1.67 1.53 22.62
N LEU A 135 0.68 0.80 23.11
CA LEU A 135 0.90 -0.30 24.05
C LEU A 135 1.64 -1.49 23.40
N GLN A 136 1.38 -1.77 22.12
CA GLN A 136 1.89 -2.98 21.44
C GLN A 136 2.97 -2.70 20.39
N SER A 137 3.02 -1.47 19.87
CA SER A 137 3.88 -1.11 18.74
C SER A 137 4.52 0.25 18.90
N VAL A 138 5.51 0.52 18.05
CA VAL A 138 5.97 1.86 17.74
C VAL A 138 5.47 2.18 16.33
N THR A 139 4.68 3.24 16.19
CA THR A 139 4.21 3.75 14.91
C THR A 139 5.18 4.82 14.42
N LEU A 140 5.71 4.63 13.24
CA LEU A 140 6.56 5.59 12.54
C LEU A 140 5.70 6.35 11.54
N PHE A 141 5.61 7.66 11.68
CA PHE A 141 4.95 8.55 10.73
C PHE A 141 5.96 9.01 9.69
N VAL A 142 5.63 8.81 8.42
CA VAL A 142 6.37 9.29 7.25
C VAL A 142 5.52 10.39 6.63
N ASP A 143 5.61 11.61 7.17
CA ASP A 143 4.71 12.73 6.83
C ASP A 143 4.81 13.13 5.35
N GLU A 144 5.97 12.96 4.73
CA GLU A 144 6.21 13.26 3.31
C GLU A 144 5.36 12.40 2.36
N LEU A 145 5.11 11.15 2.74
CA LEU A 145 4.33 10.18 1.97
C LEU A 145 2.89 10.03 2.49
N ASN A 146 2.58 10.61 3.64
CA ASN A 146 1.33 10.40 4.38
C ASN A 146 1.12 8.91 4.72
N VAL A 147 2.15 8.29 5.30
CA VAL A 147 2.21 6.86 5.61
C VAL A 147 2.47 6.65 7.08
N THR A 148 1.89 5.59 7.64
CA THR A 148 2.25 5.05 8.96
C THR A 148 2.78 3.63 8.83
N ILE A 149 3.88 3.35 9.53
CA ILE A 149 4.51 2.04 9.60
C ILE A 149 4.55 1.62 11.06
N ALA A 150 3.95 0.50 11.43
CA ALA A 150 4.04 -0.02 12.78
C ALA A 150 5.16 -1.07 12.88
N ILE A 151 5.92 -1.01 13.96
CA ILE A 151 6.90 -2.02 14.39
C ILE A 151 6.43 -2.57 15.72
N ASP A 152 6.33 -3.90 15.84
CA ASP A 152 5.92 -4.55 17.08
C ASP A 152 6.97 -4.31 18.18
N LYS A 153 6.54 -4.05 19.41
CA LYS A 153 7.46 -3.91 20.56
C LYS A 153 8.26 -5.18 20.84
N GLN A 154 7.79 -6.34 20.44
CA GLN A 154 8.55 -7.60 20.52
C GLN A 154 9.81 -7.55 19.64
N GLU A 155 9.78 -6.91 18.48
CA GLU A 155 10.97 -6.69 17.62
C GLU A 155 12.06 -5.86 18.32
N LEU A 156 11.68 -5.07 19.34
CA LEU A 156 12.57 -4.26 20.16
C LEU A 156 13.01 -5.01 21.46
N GLY A 157 12.60 -6.26 21.66
CA GLY A 157 12.85 -7.02 22.89
C GLY A 157 12.02 -6.53 24.09
N LEU A 158 10.98 -5.75 23.86
CA LEU A 158 10.07 -5.27 24.90
C LEU A 158 8.91 -6.25 25.09
N ARG A 159 8.31 -6.22 26.29
CA ARG A 159 7.10 -7.01 26.57
C ARG A 159 5.88 -6.39 25.90
N ASP A 160 4.90 -7.22 25.60
CA ASP A 160 3.57 -6.77 25.20
C ASP A 160 2.97 -5.84 26.27
N PHE A 161 2.16 -4.89 25.80
CA PHE A 161 1.50 -3.88 26.65
C PHE A 161 2.48 -2.99 27.44
N SER A 162 3.71 -2.83 26.95
CA SER A 162 4.68 -1.91 27.52
C SER A 162 4.24 -0.44 27.33
N THR A 163 4.22 0.33 28.41
CA THR A 163 3.99 1.80 28.36
C THR A 163 5.26 2.60 28.04
N GLN A 164 6.38 1.92 27.85
CA GLN A 164 7.67 2.55 27.56
C GLN A 164 7.59 3.32 26.24
N LYS A 165 7.96 4.60 26.28
CA LYS A 165 8.20 5.39 25.08
C LYS A 165 9.51 4.97 24.44
N VAL A 166 9.51 4.81 23.12
CA VAL A 166 10.65 4.37 22.33
C VAL A 166 11.05 5.49 21.39
N SER A 167 12.32 5.86 21.41
CA SER A 167 12.91 6.78 20.42
C SER A 167 13.47 6.00 19.22
N LEU A 168 13.78 6.71 18.12
CA LEU A 168 14.31 6.07 16.90
C LEU A 168 15.61 5.30 17.15
N GLU A 169 16.48 5.84 18.03
CA GLU A 169 17.79 5.24 18.36
C GLU A 169 17.67 3.91 19.12
N GLN A 170 16.50 3.64 19.68
CA GLN A 170 16.22 2.40 20.41
C GLN A 170 15.64 1.30 19.53
N ILE A 171 15.30 1.61 18.27
CA ILE A 171 14.75 0.63 17.33
C ILE A 171 15.92 -0.10 16.66
N PRO A 172 16.01 -1.44 16.76
CA PRO A 172 17.06 -2.20 16.08
C PRO A 172 17.01 -2.02 14.56
N ASP A 173 18.16 -1.90 13.91
CA ASP A 173 18.30 -1.73 12.47
C ASP A 173 17.52 -2.78 11.64
N LEU A 174 17.51 -4.02 12.14
CA LEU A 174 16.87 -5.15 11.49
C LEU A 174 15.40 -5.37 11.89
N ALA A 175 14.85 -4.51 12.76
CA ALA A 175 13.44 -4.60 13.15
C ALA A 175 12.53 -4.54 11.93
N LYS A 176 11.56 -5.44 11.88
CA LYS A 176 10.62 -5.58 10.75
C LYS A 176 9.34 -4.82 11.02
N MET A 177 8.75 -4.31 9.95
CA MET A 177 7.44 -3.71 10.06
C MET A 177 6.35 -4.77 10.23
N LYS A 178 5.33 -4.44 11.03
CA LYS A 178 4.12 -5.20 11.24
C LYS A 178 3.00 -4.78 10.27
N SER A 179 2.87 -3.48 10.03
CA SER A 179 1.89 -2.92 9.11
C SER A 179 2.43 -1.72 8.36
N PHE A 180 1.86 -1.47 7.19
CA PHE A 180 2.17 -0.36 6.31
C PHE A 180 0.86 0.23 5.78
N VAL A 181 0.51 1.43 6.24
CA VAL A 181 -0.76 2.09 5.91
C VAL A 181 -0.50 3.41 5.20
N VAL A 182 -1.14 3.61 4.05
CA VAL A 182 -1.14 4.87 3.29
C VAL A 182 -2.43 5.61 3.56
N TRP A 183 -2.34 6.90 3.94
CA TRP A 183 -3.48 7.77 4.24
C TRP A 183 -3.77 8.72 3.09
N PHE A 184 -5.06 9.00 2.85
CA PHE A 184 -5.55 9.74 1.69
C PHE A 184 -6.13 11.13 2.04
N ASN A 185 -5.89 11.61 3.25
CA ASN A 185 -6.30 12.94 3.74
C ASN A 185 -5.34 14.07 3.30
#